data_337a26791444ed93dbf7ff99d81c377e
#
_entry.id   337a26791444ed93dbf7ff99d81c377e
#
_cell.length_a   1.000
_cell.length_b   1.000
_cell.length_c   1.000
_cell.angle_alpha   90.00
_cell.angle_beta   90.00
_cell.angle_gamma   90.00
#
_symmetry.space_group_name_H-M   'P 1'
#
loop_
_entity.id
_entity.type
_entity.pdbx_description
1 polymer ?
#
loop_
_entity_poly.entity_id
_entity_poly.type
_entity_poly.pdbx_seq_one_letter_code
_entity_poly.pdbx_strand_id
1 'polypeptide(L)'
;MKKSAFVLVAVFFGLATSPAFPQDIAAGLKEALAVGTGNAVQTLSKSNGYFGDAAVKILLPEKMQTVAEVLKKAGYQKEVDDFVLSMNRAAEQAAPKARPIFEDAVRKMSFEDAQKILKGSSTAATDYFKTKTSSQLTDVFKPVVSDSMNQAGATRSYKALTDRYNSMVPFGKMDTFDLDRYVTGKALDGMFLKVGQEEAKIRTNPTARTTDLLKTVFGK
;
A
#
# COMPACT_ATOMS: atom_id res chain seq x y z
N MET A 1 -32.79 75.41 8.34
CA MET A 1 -31.81 74.40 8.85
C MET A 1 -32.37 73.01 8.54
N LYS A 2 -31.88 72.39 7.44
CA LYS A 2 -32.31 71.03 7.01
C LYS A 2 -31.27 70.04 7.51
N LYS A 3 -31.66 69.11 8.38
CA LYS A 3 -30.82 68.02 8.83
C LYS A 3 -30.96 66.83 7.86
N SER A 4 -29.92 66.54 7.11
CA SER A 4 -29.86 65.34 6.28
C SER A 4 -29.44 64.15 7.15
N ALA A 5 -30.29 63.15 7.23
CA ALA A 5 -29.98 61.85 7.84
C ALA A 5 -29.26 60.96 6.81
N PHE A 6 -28.06 60.55 7.09
CA PHE A 6 -27.29 59.60 6.31
C PHE A 6 -27.69 58.17 6.78
N VAL A 7 -28.38 57.44 5.94
CA VAL A 7 -28.71 56.03 6.20
C VAL A 7 -27.54 55.19 5.69
N LEU A 8 -26.80 54.58 6.61
CA LEU A 8 -25.72 53.62 6.32
C LEU A 8 -26.36 52.26 6.03
N VAL A 9 -26.42 51.86 4.75
CA VAL A 9 -26.82 50.51 4.36
C VAL A 9 -25.63 49.59 4.48
N ALA A 10 -25.57 48.80 5.55
CA ALA A 10 -24.60 47.70 5.68
C ALA A 10 -25.00 46.55 4.79
N VAL A 11 -24.29 46.37 3.67
CA VAL A 11 -24.41 45.20 2.81
C VAL A 11 -23.69 44.05 3.49
N PHE A 12 -24.43 43.16 4.13
CA PHE A 12 -23.93 41.88 4.61
C PHE A 12 -23.69 40.97 3.38
N PHE A 13 -22.43 40.87 2.97
CA PHE A 13 -22.00 39.83 2.03
C PHE A 13 -21.97 38.49 2.78
N GLY A 14 -23.11 37.81 2.83
CA GLY A 14 -23.18 36.43 3.30
C GLY A 14 -22.40 35.53 2.34
N LEU A 15 -21.29 34.98 2.82
CA LEU A 15 -20.62 33.86 2.16
C LEU A 15 -21.59 32.68 2.11
N ALA A 16 -22.37 32.59 1.03
CA ALA A 16 -23.19 31.43 0.75
C ALA A 16 -22.26 30.27 0.41
N THR A 17 -21.99 29.42 1.39
CA THR A 17 -21.41 28.11 1.14
C THR A 17 -22.46 27.29 0.40
N SER A 18 -22.37 27.23 -0.92
CA SER A 18 -23.22 26.35 -1.73
C SER A 18 -23.07 24.91 -1.21
N PRO A 19 -24.17 24.19 -0.97
CA PRO A 19 -24.07 22.77 -0.62
C PRO A 19 -23.39 22.04 -1.76
N ALA A 20 -22.28 21.34 -1.48
CA ALA A 20 -21.59 20.56 -2.48
C ALA A 20 -22.55 19.53 -3.09
N PHE A 21 -22.68 19.53 -4.41
CA PHE A 21 -23.50 18.56 -5.11
C PHE A 21 -22.94 17.14 -4.89
N PRO A 22 -23.78 16.09 -4.87
CA PRO A 22 -23.34 14.71 -4.65
C PRO A 22 -22.22 14.25 -5.60
N GLN A 23 -22.16 14.79 -6.82
CA GLN A 23 -21.12 14.52 -7.81
C GLN A 23 -19.75 15.10 -7.40
N ASP A 24 -19.72 16.28 -6.79
CA ASP A 24 -18.50 16.91 -6.31
C ASP A 24 -17.87 16.11 -5.17
N ILE A 25 -18.70 15.53 -4.31
CA ILE A 25 -18.26 14.66 -3.21
C ILE A 25 -17.60 13.39 -3.75
N ALA A 26 -18.19 12.76 -4.76
CA ALA A 26 -17.61 11.57 -5.40
C ALA A 26 -16.27 11.90 -6.12
N ALA A 27 -16.20 13.06 -6.78
CA ALA A 27 -14.97 13.53 -7.42
C ALA A 27 -13.84 13.76 -6.39
N GLY A 28 -14.16 14.43 -5.28
CA GLY A 28 -13.21 14.64 -4.18
C GLY A 28 -12.72 13.34 -3.56
N LEU A 29 -13.60 12.34 -3.35
CA LEU A 29 -13.18 11.03 -2.88
C LEU A 29 -12.21 10.36 -3.87
N LYS A 30 -12.53 10.35 -5.16
CA LYS A 30 -11.65 9.77 -6.20
C LYS A 30 -10.27 10.42 -6.20
N GLU A 31 -10.21 11.74 -6.10
CA GLU A 31 -8.95 12.47 -6.00
C GLU A 31 -8.16 12.07 -4.75
N ALA A 32 -8.82 12.00 -3.59
CA ALA A 32 -8.20 11.53 -2.35
C ALA A 32 -7.58 10.15 -2.48
N LEU A 33 -8.35 9.23 -3.07
CA LEU A 33 -7.91 7.85 -3.24
C LEU A 33 -6.78 7.72 -4.26
N ALA A 34 -6.78 8.54 -5.32
CA ALA A 34 -5.68 8.60 -6.27
C ALA A 34 -4.38 9.09 -5.60
N VAL A 35 -4.47 10.15 -4.79
CA VAL A 35 -3.33 10.66 -4.01
C VAL A 35 -2.86 9.62 -2.99
N GLY A 36 -3.77 9.05 -2.19
CA GLY A 36 -3.42 8.09 -1.15
C GLY A 36 -2.77 6.81 -1.71
N THR A 37 -3.34 6.23 -2.77
CA THR A 37 -2.73 5.05 -3.42
C THR A 37 -1.40 5.39 -4.08
N GLY A 38 -1.28 6.59 -4.67
CA GLY A 38 -0.02 7.12 -5.20
C GLY A 38 1.08 7.23 -4.14
N ASN A 39 0.75 7.74 -2.96
CA ASN A 39 1.66 7.86 -1.82
C ASN A 39 2.10 6.48 -1.30
N ALA A 40 1.18 5.54 -1.18
CA ALA A 40 1.48 4.16 -0.77
C ALA A 40 2.48 3.51 -1.74
N VAL A 41 2.22 3.59 -3.04
CA VAL A 41 3.12 3.09 -4.08
C VAL A 41 4.48 3.78 -4.01
N GLN A 42 4.52 5.11 -3.93
CA GLN A 42 5.77 5.88 -3.86
C GLN A 42 6.61 5.50 -2.64
N THR A 43 5.97 5.30 -1.49
CA THR A 43 6.64 4.91 -0.24
C THR A 43 7.28 3.55 -0.37
N LEU A 44 6.56 2.56 -0.91
CA LEU A 44 7.03 1.18 -1.03
C LEU A 44 8.01 0.96 -2.18
N SER A 45 8.01 1.83 -3.19
CA SER A 45 8.93 1.76 -4.34
C SER A 45 10.34 2.25 -4.03
N LYS A 46 10.54 2.94 -2.91
CA LYS A 46 11.87 3.44 -2.51
C LYS A 46 12.74 2.31 -1.97
N SER A 47 14.06 2.49 -2.06
CA SER A 47 15.00 1.64 -1.34
C SER A 47 14.65 1.66 0.16
N ASN A 48 14.57 0.49 0.76
CA ASN A 48 14.10 0.26 2.14
C ASN A 48 12.60 0.58 2.37
N GLY A 49 11.80 0.73 1.32
CA GLY A 49 10.35 0.92 1.44
C GLY A 49 9.63 -0.27 2.09
N TYR A 50 10.10 -1.49 1.79
CA TYR A 50 9.70 -2.70 2.51
C TYR A 50 10.71 -3.08 3.59
N PHE A 51 11.98 -3.17 3.25
CA PHE A 51 13.00 -3.68 4.17
C PHE A 51 13.16 -2.83 5.44
N GLY A 52 13.06 -1.52 5.32
CA GLY A 52 13.25 -0.57 6.42
C GLY A 52 12.01 -0.32 7.27
N ASP A 53 10.85 -0.83 6.90
CA ASP A 53 9.59 -0.63 7.61
C ASP A 53 9.09 -1.94 8.22
N ALA A 54 9.17 -2.04 9.56
CA ALA A 54 8.81 -3.24 10.30
C ALA A 54 7.37 -3.72 10.04
N ALA A 55 6.44 -2.81 9.67
CA ALA A 55 5.04 -3.15 9.43
C ALA A 55 4.82 -3.89 8.10
N VAL A 56 5.72 -3.74 7.13
CA VAL A 56 5.61 -4.33 5.78
C VAL A 56 6.81 -5.17 5.39
N LYS A 57 7.85 -5.22 6.22
CA LYS A 57 9.06 -6.01 5.98
C LYS A 57 8.70 -7.47 5.76
N ILE A 58 9.15 -8.02 4.63
CA ILE A 58 8.96 -9.42 4.30
C ILE A 58 10.00 -10.24 5.05
N LEU A 59 9.54 -10.99 6.02
CA LEU A 59 10.33 -11.94 6.79
C LEU A 59 10.30 -13.32 6.15
N LEU A 60 11.14 -14.22 6.64
CA LEU A 60 11.09 -15.63 6.24
C LEU A 60 9.76 -16.27 6.63
N PRO A 61 9.20 -17.18 5.82
CA PRO A 61 8.06 -18.00 6.22
C PRO A 61 8.34 -18.74 7.53
N GLU A 62 7.32 -18.98 8.35
CA GLU A 62 7.46 -19.66 9.65
C GLU A 62 8.24 -20.98 9.53
N LYS A 63 7.94 -21.77 8.50
CA LYS A 63 8.65 -23.03 8.23
C LYS A 63 10.16 -22.86 8.00
N MET A 64 10.59 -21.67 7.56
CA MET A 64 12.00 -21.34 7.30
C MET A 64 12.67 -20.66 8.49
N GLN A 65 11.94 -20.19 9.48
CA GLN A 65 12.53 -19.50 10.64
C GLN A 65 13.46 -20.43 11.45
N THR A 66 13.00 -21.66 11.71
CA THR A 66 13.84 -22.69 12.39
C THR A 66 15.11 -23.00 11.57
N VAL A 67 14.95 -23.12 10.25
CA VAL A 67 16.11 -23.34 9.35
C VAL A 67 17.09 -22.18 9.45
N ALA A 68 16.57 -20.95 9.41
CA ALA A 68 17.40 -19.75 9.52
C ALA A 68 18.13 -19.67 10.86
N GLU A 69 17.50 -20.02 11.98
CA GLU A 69 18.12 -20.03 13.30
C GLU A 69 19.29 -21.05 13.37
N VAL A 70 19.08 -22.26 12.84
CA VAL A 70 20.15 -23.28 12.79
C VAL A 70 21.32 -22.78 11.93
N LEU A 71 21.03 -22.25 10.76
CA LEU A 71 22.05 -21.72 9.85
C LEU A 71 22.80 -20.52 10.46
N LYS A 72 22.10 -19.62 11.12
CA LYS A 72 22.72 -18.48 11.82
C LYS A 72 23.69 -18.93 12.91
N LYS A 73 23.28 -19.92 13.72
CA LYS A 73 24.16 -20.52 14.75
C LYS A 73 25.36 -21.25 14.16
N ALA A 74 25.23 -21.77 12.92
CA ALA A 74 26.32 -22.40 12.19
C ALA A 74 27.22 -21.42 11.42
N GLY A 75 27.02 -20.08 11.60
CA GLY A 75 27.87 -19.04 11.00
C GLY A 75 27.37 -18.47 9.67
N TYR A 76 26.17 -18.86 9.21
CA TYR A 76 25.56 -18.39 7.93
C TYR A 76 24.60 -17.22 8.14
N GLN A 77 24.85 -16.36 9.13
CA GLN A 77 24.02 -15.18 9.42
C GLN A 77 23.90 -14.26 8.22
N LYS A 78 25.04 -13.98 7.55
CA LYS A 78 25.09 -13.05 6.42
C LYS A 78 24.23 -13.54 5.25
N GLU A 79 24.33 -14.81 4.90
CA GLU A 79 23.59 -15.40 3.80
C GLU A 79 22.07 -15.38 4.05
N VAL A 80 21.66 -15.63 5.29
CA VAL A 80 20.24 -15.53 5.68
C VAL A 80 19.75 -14.09 5.59
N ASP A 81 20.54 -13.12 6.05
CA ASP A 81 20.16 -11.71 6.03
C ASP A 81 20.12 -11.15 4.60
N ASP A 82 21.09 -11.53 3.75
CA ASP A 82 21.11 -11.18 2.32
C ASP A 82 19.90 -11.77 1.59
N PHE A 83 19.48 -12.99 1.97
CA PHE A 83 18.28 -13.60 1.40
C PHE A 83 17.00 -12.84 1.80
N VAL A 84 16.86 -12.45 3.07
CA VAL A 84 15.74 -11.61 3.53
C VAL A 84 15.74 -10.26 2.80
N LEU A 85 16.92 -9.65 2.65
CA LEU A 85 17.07 -8.41 1.91
C LEU A 85 16.59 -8.54 0.46
N SER A 86 16.98 -9.63 -0.23
CA SER A 86 16.61 -9.85 -1.63
C SER A 86 15.08 -9.97 -1.84
N MET A 87 14.36 -10.63 -0.94
CA MET A 87 12.90 -10.70 -0.98
C MET A 87 12.25 -9.30 -0.90
N ASN A 88 12.75 -8.46 0.00
CA ASN A 88 12.25 -7.10 0.15
C ASN A 88 12.58 -6.21 -1.05
N ARG A 89 13.79 -6.35 -1.63
CA ARG A 89 14.17 -5.64 -2.86
C ARG A 89 13.28 -6.03 -4.04
N ALA A 90 12.91 -7.30 -4.15
CA ALA A 90 11.98 -7.75 -5.17
C ALA A 90 10.59 -7.11 -5.03
N ALA A 91 10.09 -6.99 -3.80
CA ALA A 91 8.83 -6.29 -3.52
C ALA A 91 8.91 -4.78 -3.85
N GLU A 92 10.02 -4.12 -3.49
CA GLU A 92 10.27 -2.71 -3.80
C GLU A 92 10.30 -2.46 -5.33
N GLN A 93 10.90 -3.36 -6.10
CA GLN A 93 10.92 -3.28 -7.56
C GLN A 93 9.55 -3.55 -8.20
N ALA A 94 8.72 -4.39 -7.60
CA ALA A 94 7.37 -4.67 -8.08
C ALA A 94 6.38 -3.55 -7.75
N ALA A 95 6.56 -2.83 -6.65
CA ALA A 95 5.62 -1.84 -6.14
C ALA A 95 5.19 -0.76 -7.17
N PRO A 96 6.06 -0.20 -8.05
CA PRO A 96 5.65 0.77 -9.06
C PRO A 96 4.57 0.26 -10.02
N LYS A 97 4.48 -1.06 -10.24
CA LYS A 97 3.49 -1.67 -11.13
C LYS A 97 2.05 -1.53 -10.62
N ALA A 98 1.87 -1.23 -9.34
CA ALA A 98 0.55 -1.02 -8.75
C ALA A 98 -0.09 0.31 -9.16
N ARG A 99 0.70 1.35 -9.47
CA ARG A 99 0.19 2.69 -9.76
C ARG A 99 -0.87 2.72 -10.85
N PRO A 100 -0.62 2.24 -12.10
CA PRO A 100 -1.62 2.31 -13.16
C PRO A 100 -2.88 1.48 -12.84
N ILE A 101 -2.75 0.42 -12.04
CA ILE A 101 -3.88 -0.43 -11.66
C ILE A 101 -4.78 0.29 -10.66
N PHE A 102 -4.22 0.98 -9.67
CA PHE A 102 -4.99 1.79 -8.74
C PHE A 102 -5.64 2.99 -9.42
N GLU A 103 -4.92 3.68 -10.29
CA GLU A 103 -5.45 4.80 -11.09
C GLU A 103 -6.65 4.34 -11.96
N ASP A 104 -6.55 3.16 -12.58
CA ASP A 104 -7.65 2.58 -13.35
C ASP A 104 -8.85 2.22 -12.47
N ALA A 105 -8.61 1.62 -11.30
CA ALA A 105 -9.67 1.31 -10.35
C ALA A 105 -10.40 2.57 -9.84
N VAL A 106 -9.67 3.66 -9.57
CA VAL A 106 -10.26 4.96 -9.22
C VAL A 106 -11.07 5.53 -10.37
N ARG A 107 -10.53 5.50 -11.60
CA ARG A 107 -11.23 6.01 -12.79
C ARG A 107 -12.55 5.26 -13.03
N LYS A 108 -12.54 3.93 -12.92
CA LYS A 108 -13.71 3.05 -13.12
C LYS A 108 -14.69 3.03 -11.94
N MET A 109 -14.34 3.64 -10.81
CA MET A 109 -15.22 3.70 -9.64
C MET A 109 -16.54 4.38 -9.98
N SER A 110 -17.67 3.71 -9.71
CA SER A 110 -19.00 4.27 -9.89
C SER A 110 -19.32 5.27 -8.78
N PHE A 111 -20.40 6.06 -8.98
CA PHE A 111 -20.93 6.92 -7.93
C PHE A 111 -21.43 6.10 -6.72
N GLU A 112 -22.02 4.96 -6.99
CA GLU A 112 -22.49 4.03 -5.94
C GLU A 112 -21.32 3.46 -5.12
N ASP A 113 -20.22 3.07 -5.77
CA ASP A 113 -19.00 2.63 -5.07
C ASP A 113 -18.46 3.75 -4.16
N ALA A 114 -18.40 4.97 -4.68
CA ALA A 114 -17.96 6.13 -3.90
C ALA A 114 -18.86 6.38 -2.68
N GLN A 115 -20.15 6.27 -2.82
CA GLN A 115 -21.09 6.40 -1.69
C GLN A 115 -20.89 5.29 -0.64
N LYS A 116 -20.69 4.04 -1.07
CA LYS A 116 -20.43 2.91 -0.17
C LYS A 116 -19.14 3.13 0.62
N ILE A 117 -18.08 3.64 -0.03
CA ILE A 117 -16.81 3.97 0.62
C ILE A 117 -16.98 5.09 1.65
N LEU A 118 -17.68 6.16 1.29
CA LEU A 118 -17.90 7.31 2.18
C LEU A 118 -18.69 6.94 3.44
N LYS A 119 -19.72 6.11 3.28
CA LYS A 119 -20.59 5.67 4.39
C LYS A 119 -20.09 4.42 5.10
N GLY A 120 -19.05 3.78 4.56
CA GLY A 120 -18.51 2.52 5.04
C GLY A 120 -17.58 2.67 6.23
N SER A 121 -16.93 1.56 6.58
CA SER A 121 -15.93 1.46 7.65
C SER A 121 -14.71 2.35 7.36
N SER A 122 -13.81 2.44 8.35
CA SER A 122 -12.51 3.10 8.19
C SER A 122 -11.60 2.47 7.14
N THR A 123 -11.91 1.25 6.69
CA THR A 123 -11.15 0.48 5.68
C THR A 123 -11.90 0.28 4.37
N ALA A 124 -13.06 0.93 4.18
CA ALA A 124 -13.94 0.67 3.04
C ALA A 124 -13.27 0.94 1.68
N ALA A 125 -12.39 1.94 1.57
CA ALA A 125 -11.64 2.20 0.35
C ALA A 125 -10.57 1.12 0.12
N THR A 126 -9.86 0.71 1.17
CA THR A 126 -8.87 -0.37 1.10
C THR A 126 -9.52 -1.68 0.66
N ASP A 127 -10.68 -2.01 1.20
CA ASP A 127 -11.44 -3.22 0.85
C ASP A 127 -11.95 -3.16 -0.60
N TYR A 128 -12.37 -1.99 -1.06
CA TYR A 128 -12.71 -1.76 -2.46
C TYR A 128 -11.51 -2.06 -3.36
N PHE A 129 -10.32 -1.50 -3.06
CA PHE A 129 -9.13 -1.75 -3.86
C PHE A 129 -8.71 -3.22 -3.82
N LYS A 130 -8.73 -3.87 -2.66
CA LYS A 130 -8.46 -5.31 -2.55
C LYS A 130 -9.37 -6.11 -3.49
N THR A 131 -10.67 -5.85 -3.44
CA THR A 131 -11.65 -6.57 -4.26
C THR A 131 -11.43 -6.34 -5.76
N LYS A 132 -11.14 -5.10 -6.16
CA LYS A 132 -11.06 -4.72 -7.58
C LYS A 132 -9.71 -4.99 -8.23
N THR A 133 -8.61 -5.06 -7.44
CA THR A 133 -7.26 -5.01 -8.01
C THR A 133 -6.37 -6.20 -7.65
N SER A 134 -6.70 -7.03 -6.64
CA SER A 134 -5.80 -8.09 -6.16
C SER A 134 -5.35 -9.06 -7.24
N SER A 135 -6.27 -9.52 -8.10
CA SER A 135 -5.91 -10.46 -9.18
C SER A 135 -4.92 -9.82 -10.15
N GLN A 136 -5.26 -8.64 -10.67
CA GLN A 136 -4.42 -7.93 -11.63
C GLN A 136 -3.06 -7.54 -11.03
N LEU A 137 -3.03 -7.13 -9.76
CA LEU A 137 -1.78 -6.85 -9.05
C LEU A 137 -0.93 -8.12 -8.92
N THR A 138 -1.53 -9.27 -8.60
CA THR A 138 -0.81 -10.55 -8.53
C THR A 138 -0.16 -10.89 -9.87
N ASP A 139 -0.91 -10.73 -10.97
CA ASP A 139 -0.44 -11.06 -12.32
C ASP A 139 0.74 -10.19 -12.75
N VAL A 140 0.79 -8.92 -12.34
CA VAL A 140 1.90 -8.02 -12.71
C VAL A 140 3.06 -8.04 -11.70
N PHE A 141 2.81 -8.35 -10.43
CA PHE A 141 3.85 -8.43 -9.41
C PHE A 141 4.68 -9.71 -9.55
N LYS A 142 4.03 -10.84 -9.75
CA LYS A 142 4.68 -12.15 -9.76
C LYS A 142 5.88 -12.23 -10.73
N PRO A 143 5.78 -11.85 -12.01
CA PRO A 143 6.94 -11.88 -12.90
C PRO A 143 8.07 -10.94 -12.46
N VAL A 144 7.76 -9.73 -11.98
CA VAL A 144 8.78 -8.78 -11.50
C VAL A 144 9.47 -9.32 -10.25
N VAL A 145 8.72 -9.91 -9.32
CA VAL A 145 9.28 -10.54 -8.12
C VAL A 145 10.19 -11.71 -8.51
N SER A 146 9.74 -12.60 -9.39
CA SER A 146 10.52 -13.75 -9.85
C SER A 146 11.82 -13.32 -10.52
N ASP A 147 11.76 -12.38 -11.47
CA ASP A 147 12.93 -11.86 -12.17
C ASP A 147 13.92 -11.20 -11.20
N SER A 148 13.43 -10.37 -10.29
CA SER A 148 14.25 -9.68 -9.29
C SER A 148 14.93 -10.65 -8.32
N MET A 149 14.20 -11.66 -7.84
CA MET A 149 14.72 -12.72 -6.98
C MET A 149 15.81 -13.54 -7.70
N ASN A 150 15.60 -13.87 -8.98
CA ASN A 150 16.57 -14.60 -9.78
C ASN A 150 17.85 -13.77 -10.05
N GLN A 151 17.70 -12.50 -10.40
CA GLN A 151 18.84 -11.57 -10.62
C GLN A 151 19.65 -11.37 -9.35
N ALA A 152 19.01 -11.24 -8.19
CA ALA A 152 19.68 -11.14 -6.89
C ALA A 152 20.32 -12.48 -6.45
N GLY A 153 20.12 -13.56 -7.19
CA GLY A 153 20.60 -14.89 -6.81
C GLY A 153 19.83 -15.51 -5.64
N ALA A 154 18.71 -14.94 -5.24
CA ALA A 154 17.91 -15.38 -4.10
C ALA A 154 17.42 -16.82 -4.24
N THR A 155 17.01 -17.23 -5.43
CA THR A 155 16.61 -18.62 -5.73
C THR A 155 17.78 -19.61 -5.51
N ARG A 156 18.99 -19.22 -5.91
CA ARG A 156 20.21 -20.03 -5.67
C ARG A 156 20.58 -20.05 -4.19
N SER A 157 20.51 -18.90 -3.52
CA SER A 157 20.75 -18.80 -2.09
C SER A 157 19.78 -19.63 -1.28
N TYR A 158 18.50 -19.59 -1.63
CA TYR A 158 17.46 -20.44 -1.03
C TYR A 158 17.80 -21.92 -1.15
N LYS A 159 18.14 -22.37 -2.37
CA LYS A 159 18.52 -23.76 -2.60
C LYS A 159 19.77 -24.13 -1.78
N ALA A 160 20.82 -23.31 -1.80
CA ALA A 160 22.05 -23.57 -1.05
C ALA A 160 21.81 -23.63 0.48
N LEU A 161 20.98 -22.73 1.02
CA LEU A 161 20.59 -22.72 2.44
C LEU A 161 19.77 -23.99 2.79
N THR A 162 18.85 -24.38 1.94
CA THR A 162 18.03 -25.59 2.12
C THR A 162 18.88 -26.88 2.05
N ASP A 163 19.76 -27.00 1.06
CA ASP A 163 20.67 -28.15 0.92
C ASP A 163 21.59 -28.27 2.14
N ARG A 164 22.09 -27.15 2.62
CA ARG A 164 22.97 -27.10 3.81
C ARG A 164 22.22 -27.48 5.09
N TYR A 165 21.01 -26.98 5.29
CA TYR A 165 20.18 -27.39 6.40
C TYR A 165 19.89 -28.90 6.35
N ASN A 166 19.48 -29.41 5.20
CA ASN A 166 19.18 -30.84 5.00
C ASN A 166 20.38 -31.73 5.26
N SER A 167 21.62 -31.24 5.05
CA SER A 167 22.86 -31.95 5.38
C SER A 167 23.17 -31.99 6.88
N MET A 168 22.66 -31.02 7.65
CA MET A 168 22.86 -30.91 9.08
C MET A 168 21.78 -31.63 9.90
N VAL A 169 20.58 -31.81 9.33
CA VAL A 169 19.42 -32.38 10.03
C VAL A 169 18.94 -33.66 9.31
N PRO A 170 19.35 -34.86 9.80
CA PRO A 170 19.11 -36.13 9.08
C PRO A 170 17.66 -36.50 8.83
N PHE A 171 16.71 -35.97 9.60
CA PHE A 171 15.28 -36.33 9.58
C PHE A 171 14.33 -35.19 9.25
N GLY A 172 14.84 -34.00 8.85
CA GLY A 172 14.03 -32.82 8.62
C GLY A 172 14.15 -32.30 7.20
N LYS A 173 13.76 -33.08 6.19
CA LYS A 173 13.75 -32.58 4.81
C LYS A 173 12.72 -31.47 4.67
N MET A 174 13.20 -30.36 4.12
CA MET A 174 12.34 -29.23 3.80
C MET A 174 11.70 -29.47 2.42
N ASP A 175 10.38 -29.42 2.35
CA ASP A 175 9.64 -29.46 1.09
C ASP A 175 9.93 -28.21 0.24
N THR A 176 9.76 -28.37 -1.07
CA THR A 176 9.84 -27.24 -2.00
C THR A 176 8.77 -26.21 -1.66
N PHE A 177 9.21 -24.96 -1.47
CA PHE A 177 8.34 -23.85 -1.13
C PHE A 177 8.28 -22.86 -2.31
N ASP A 178 7.06 -22.45 -2.72
CA ASP A 178 6.86 -21.44 -3.77
C ASP A 178 7.18 -20.04 -3.20
N LEU A 179 8.46 -19.69 -3.31
CA LEU A 179 8.99 -18.44 -2.80
C LEU A 179 8.43 -17.22 -3.55
N ASP A 180 8.26 -17.32 -4.85
CA ASP A 180 7.75 -16.23 -5.68
C ASP A 180 6.30 -15.90 -5.28
N ARG A 181 5.50 -16.91 -5.06
CA ARG A 181 4.12 -16.75 -4.57
C ARG A 181 4.09 -16.13 -3.18
N TYR A 182 4.96 -16.57 -2.29
CA TYR A 182 5.04 -16.02 -0.94
C TYR A 182 5.43 -14.55 -0.94
N VAL A 183 6.51 -14.19 -1.64
CA VAL A 183 7.00 -12.81 -1.70
C VAL A 183 5.97 -11.92 -2.39
N THR A 184 5.36 -12.38 -3.48
CA THR A 184 4.27 -11.65 -4.15
C THR A 184 3.09 -11.40 -3.20
N GLY A 185 2.63 -12.41 -2.48
CA GLY A 185 1.55 -12.27 -1.51
C GLY A 185 1.89 -11.27 -0.41
N LYS A 186 3.08 -11.38 0.19
CA LYS A 186 3.54 -10.45 1.23
C LYS A 186 3.74 -9.02 0.73
N ALA A 187 4.21 -8.87 -0.51
CA ALA A 187 4.31 -7.55 -1.15
C ALA A 187 2.93 -6.89 -1.31
N LEU A 188 1.93 -7.64 -1.73
CA LEU A 188 0.55 -7.14 -1.84
C LEU A 188 -0.09 -6.86 -0.48
N ASP A 189 0.14 -7.71 0.53
CA ASP A 189 -0.30 -7.45 1.91
C ASP A 189 0.26 -6.10 2.41
N GLY A 190 1.56 -5.87 2.21
CA GLY A 190 2.22 -4.61 2.56
C GLY A 190 1.68 -3.42 1.78
N MET A 191 1.41 -3.59 0.49
CA MET A 191 0.80 -2.54 -0.35
C MET A 191 -0.56 -2.13 0.18
N PHE A 192 -1.47 -3.07 0.45
CA PHE A 192 -2.78 -2.77 0.98
C PHE A 192 -2.75 -2.23 2.40
N LEU A 193 -1.77 -2.64 3.21
CA LEU A 193 -1.55 -2.03 4.53
C LEU A 193 -1.22 -0.54 4.39
N LYS A 194 -0.33 -0.17 3.45
CA LYS A 194 0.02 1.24 3.20
C LYS A 194 -1.16 2.03 2.62
N VAL A 195 -1.95 1.45 1.72
CA VAL A 195 -3.19 2.06 1.25
C VAL A 195 -4.14 2.33 2.41
N GLY A 196 -4.31 1.39 3.33
CA GLY A 196 -5.13 1.56 4.53
C GLY A 196 -4.62 2.67 5.47
N GLN A 197 -3.30 2.80 5.61
CA GLN A 197 -2.70 3.89 6.38
C GLN A 197 -2.96 5.26 5.73
N GLU A 198 -2.91 5.37 4.42
CA GLU A 198 -3.26 6.59 3.69
C GLU A 198 -4.77 6.90 3.80
N GLU A 199 -5.64 5.88 3.69
CA GLU A 199 -7.08 6.03 3.94
C GLU A 199 -7.34 6.59 5.34
N ALA A 200 -6.71 6.02 6.37
CA ALA A 200 -6.85 6.48 7.73
C ALA A 200 -6.40 7.95 7.89
N LYS A 201 -5.28 8.36 7.27
CA LYS A 201 -4.82 9.75 7.29
C LYS A 201 -5.84 10.70 6.67
N ILE A 202 -6.40 10.36 5.50
CA ILE A 202 -7.40 11.19 4.81
C ILE A 202 -8.65 11.34 5.69
N ARG A 203 -9.10 10.28 6.35
CA ARG A 203 -10.28 10.30 7.21
C ARG A 203 -10.09 11.10 8.50
N THR A 204 -8.92 11.01 9.13
CA THR A 204 -8.68 11.53 10.47
C THR A 204 -7.90 12.86 10.52
N ASN A 205 -7.05 13.14 9.51
CA ASN A 205 -6.17 14.30 9.55
C ASN A 205 -6.61 15.38 8.54
N PRO A 206 -7.12 16.55 9.04
CA PRO A 206 -7.50 17.65 8.18
C PRO A 206 -6.37 18.19 7.30
N THR A 207 -5.12 18.13 7.76
CA THR A 207 -3.95 18.61 6.98
C THR A 207 -3.56 17.69 5.83
N ALA A 208 -3.97 16.43 5.87
CA ALA A 208 -3.79 15.50 4.75
C ALA A 208 -4.79 15.74 3.60
N ARG A 209 -5.80 16.60 3.83
CA ARG A 209 -6.81 16.99 2.86
C ARG A 209 -6.31 18.17 2.04
N THR A 210 -5.43 17.89 1.09
CA THR A 210 -4.66 18.91 0.36
C THR A 210 -5.49 19.74 -0.62
N THR A 211 -6.69 19.29 -1.01
CA THR A 211 -7.58 19.99 -1.93
C THR A 211 -8.86 20.46 -1.25
N ASP A 212 -9.52 21.49 -1.81
CA ASP A 212 -10.79 21.98 -1.28
C ASP A 212 -11.91 20.94 -1.39
N LEU A 213 -11.85 20.08 -2.41
CA LEU A 213 -12.76 18.93 -2.54
C LEU A 213 -12.58 17.95 -1.38
N LEU A 214 -11.34 17.63 -1.01
CA LEU A 214 -11.04 16.76 0.14
C LEU A 214 -11.52 17.35 1.47
N LYS A 215 -11.36 18.66 1.66
CA LYS A 215 -11.89 19.36 2.83
C LYS A 215 -13.40 19.28 2.90
N THR A 216 -14.07 19.40 1.76
CA THR A 216 -15.55 19.33 1.67
C THR A 216 -16.07 17.92 1.99
N VAL A 217 -15.38 16.88 1.54
CA VAL A 217 -15.80 15.47 1.71
C VAL A 217 -15.60 14.96 3.13
N PHE A 218 -14.44 15.28 3.74
CA PHE A 218 -14.02 14.74 5.03
C PHE A 218 -13.97 15.80 6.15
N GLY A 219 -14.39 17.02 5.87
CA GLY A 219 -14.29 18.16 6.80
C GLY A 219 -15.47 18.30 7.80
N LYS A 220 -16.40 17.32 7.78
CA LYS A 220 -17.57 17.34 8.70
C LYS A 220 -17.24 16.61 9.98
#